data_31148daabea06e269aab71d55927bb51
#
_entry.id   31148daabea06e269aab71d55927bb51
#
_cell.length_a   1.000
_cell.length_b   1.000
_cell.length_c   1.000
_cell.angle_alpha   90.00
_cell.angle_beta   90.00
_cell.angle_gamma   90.00
#
_symmetry.space_group_name_H-M   'P 1'
#
loop_
_entity.id
_entity.type
_entity.pdbx_description
1 polymer ?
#
loop_
_entity_poly.entity_id
_entity_poly.type
_entity_poly.pdbx_seq_one_letter_code
_entity_poly.pdbx_strand_id
1 'polypeptide(L)' 'GRADFDLAYAHEARARALKALGRSEEAAAAWQAALDTPVADPEDRAVVESDMADGL' A
#
# COMPACT_ATOMS: atom_id res chain seq x y z
N GLY A 1 15.24 -0.37 1.14
CA GLY A 1 15.60 -0.26 -0.24
C GLY A 1 14.43 -0.11 -1.19
N ARG A 2 14.73 -0.02 -2.47
CA ARG A 2 13.70 0.17 -3.50
C ARG A 2 12.74 -1.00 -3.63
N ALA A 3 13.21 -2.21 -3.34
CA ALA A 3 12.34 -3.39 -3.41
C ALA A 3 11.19 -3.31 -2.41
N ASP A 4 11.46 -2.82 -1.20
CA ASP A 4 10.43 -2.65 -0.18
C ASP A 4 9.44 -1.56 -0.57
N PHE A 5 9.94 -0.47 -1.13
CA PHE A 5 9.15 0.65 -1.61
C PHE A 5 8.23 0.21 -2.75
N ASP A 6 8.78 -0.51 -3.73
CA ASP A 6 8.02 -1.02 -4.87
C ASP A 6 6.95 -2.01 -4.41
N LEU A 7 7.27 -2.85 -3.43
CA LEU A 7 6.31 -3.83 -2.90
C LEU A 7 5.12 -3.14 -2.22
N ALA A 8 5.39 -2.09 -1.44
CA ALA A 8 4.33 -1.31 -0.80
C ALA A 8 3.38 -0.73 -1.85
N TYR A 9 3.90 -0.15 -2.91
CA TYR A 9 3.08 0.39 -3.99
C TYR A 9 2.36 -0.68 -4.80
N ALA A 10 2.95 -1.87 -4.94
CA ALA A 10 2.28 -2.99 -5.60
C ALA A 10 1.03 -3.41 -4.81
N HIS A 11 1.12 -3.49 -3.50
CA HIS A 11 -0.04 -3.80 -2.65
C HIS A 11 -1.09 -2.69 -2.71
N GLU A 12 -0.67 -1.44 -2.71
CA GLU A 12 -1.59 -0.31 -2.85
C GLU A 12 -2.37 -0.37 -4.15
N ALA A 13 -1.68 -0.58 -5.27
CA ALA A 13 -2.31 -0.67 -6.58
C ALA A 13 -3.32 -1.81 -6.63
N ARG A 14 -2.96 -2.96 -6.04
CA ARG A 14 -3.87 -4.10 -5.94
C ARG A 14 -5.11 -3.76 -5.13
N ALA A 15 -4.95 -3.08 -4.01
CA ALA A 15 -6.07 -2.68 -3.16
C ALA A 15 -7.04 -1.78 -3.92
N ARG A 16 -6.52 -0.81 -4.65
CA ARG A 16 -7.36 0.09 -5.45
C ARG A 16 -8.11 -0.65 -6.55
N ALA A 17 -7.44 -1.59 -7.22
CA ALA A 17 -8.08 -2.42 -8.24
C ALA A 17 -9.19 -3.29 -7.66
N LEU A 18 -8.95 -3.90 -6.51
CA LEU A 18 -9.95 -4.74 -5.84
C LEU A 18 -11.15 -3.92 -5.39
N LYS A 19 -10.92 -2.72 -4.89
CA LYS A 19 -12.01 -1.82 -4.52
C LYS A 19 -12.87 -1.46 -5.75
N ALA A 20 -12.24 -1.18 -6.87
CA ALA A 20 -12.94 -0.86 -8.12
C ALA A 20 -13.79 -2.03 -8.61
N LEU A 21 -13.38 -3.27 -8.30
CA LEU A 21 -14.13 -4.47 -8.63
C LEU A 21 -15.24 -4.81 -7.62
N GLY A 22 -15.38 -4.02 -6.56
CA GLY A 22 -16.36 -4.24 -5.52
C GLY A 22 -15.94 -5.28 -4.48
N ARG A 23 -14.67 -5.65 -4.44
CA ARG A 23 -14.13 -6.65 -3.51
C ARG A 23 -13.54 -5.96 -2.28
N SER A 24 -14.41 -5.34 -1.47
CA SER A 24 -13.97 -4.47 -0.38
C SER A 24 -13.16 -5.19 0.71
N GLU A 25 -13.49 -6.43 1.04
CA GLU A 25 -12.71 -7.18 2.04
C GLU A 25 -11.31 -7.50 1.55
N GLU A 26 -11.19 -7.94 0.30
CA GLU A 26 -9.89 -8.22 -0.31
C GLU A 26 -9.09 -6.93 -0.48
N ALA A 27 -9.76 -5.84 -0.85
CA ALA A 27 -9.13 -4.54 -0.98
C ALA A 27 -8.57 -4.07 0.37
N ALA A 28 -9.33 -4.22 1.45
CA ALA A 28 -8.87 -3.85 2.78
C ALA A 28 -7.66 -4.68 3.21
N ALA A 29 -7.65 -5.98 2.91
CA ALA A 29 -6.52 -6.85 3.22
C ALA A 29 -5.25 -6.44 2.44
N ALA A 30 -5.41 -6.11 1.15
CA ALA A 30 -4.29 -5.64 0.33
C ALA A 30 -3.77 -4.29 0.81
N TRP A 31 -4.66 -3.39 1.21
CA TRP A 31 -4.29 -2.09 1.77
C TRP A 31 -3.50 -2.25 3.06
N GLN A 32 -3.96 -3.13 3.95
CA GLN A 32 -3.25 -3.40 5.20
C GLN A 32 -1.88 -4.01 4.91
N ALA A 33 -1.76 -4.88 3.92
CA ALA A 33 -0.48 -5.44 3.51
C ALA A 33 0.49 -4.35 3.04
N ALA A 34 -0.03 -3.34 2.33
CA ALA A 34 0.77 -2.19 1.91
C ALA A 34 1.31 -1.41 3.11
N LEU A 35 0.45 -1.15 4.09
CA LEU A 35 0.84 -0.42 5.29
C LEU A 35 1.81 -1.22 6.16
N ASP A 36 1.69 -2.54 6.16
CA ASP A 36 2.53 -3.43 6.96
C ASP A 36 3.87 -3.78 6.28
N THR A 37 4.03 -3.45 5.00
CA THR A 37 5.27 -3.74 4.29
C THR A 37 6.41 -2.94 4.91
N PRO A 38 7.48 -3.61 5.39
CA PRO A 38 8.59 -2.89 6.00
C PRO A 38 9.38 -2.12 4.95
N VAL A 39 9.53 -0.83 5.17
CA VAL A 39 10.33 0.05 4.33
C VAL A 39 11.49 0.56 5.18
N ALA A 40 12.71 0.14 4.85
CA ALA A 40 13.89 0.42 5.67
C ALA A 40 14.29 1.89 5.65
N ASP A 41 14.09 2.57 4.53
CA ASP A 41 14.46 3.98 4.39
C ASP A 41 13.37 4.88 4.99
N PRO A 42 13.70 5.71 6.00
CA PRO A 42 12.69 6.59 6.62
C PRO A 42 12.06 7.58 5.65
N GLU A 43 12.81 8.06 4.65
CA GLU A 43 12.26 8.99 3.66
C GLU A 43 11.26 8.29 2.75
N ASP A 44 11.59 7.10 2.29
CA ASP A 44 10.69 6.29 1.47
C ASP A 44 9.43 5.93 2.25
N ARG A 45 9.58 5.58 3.52
CA ARG A 45 8.46 5.26 4.39
C ARG A 45 7.53 6.46 4.56
N ALA A 46 8.08 7.64 4.75
CA ALA A 46 7.29 8.86 4.88
C ALA A 46 6.51 9.15 3.61
N VAL A 47 7.09 8.92 2.44
CA VAL A 47 6.41 9.09 1.16
C VAL A 47 5.24 8.12 1.03
N VAL A 48 5.46 6.84 1.36
CA VAL A 48 4.41 5.82 1.30
C VAL A 48 3.27 6.18 2.25
N GLU A 49 3.58 6.53 3.49
CA GLU A 49 2.57 6.90 4.47
C GLU A 49 1.77 8.13 4.04
N SER A 50 2.45 9.12 3.45
CA SER A 50 1.80 10.31 2.94
C SER A 50 0.85 9.99 1.78
N ASP A 51 1.29 9.15 0.84
CA ASP A 51 0.47 8.77 -0.31
C ASP A 51 -0.75 7.94 0.11
N MET A 52 -0.66 7.22 1.23
CA MET A 52 -1.74 6.39 1.73
C MET A 52 -2.60 7.07 2.80
N ALA A 53 -2.29 8.32 3.15
CA ALA A 53 -2.97 9.04 4.23
C ALA A 53 -4.49 9.19 3.99
N ASP A 54 -4.90 9.28 2.73
CA ASP A 54 -6.31 9.42 2.38
C ASP A 54 -7.10 8.10 2.52
N GLY A 55 -6.40 7.01 2.70
CA GLY A 55 -7.01 5.70 2.81
C GLY A 55 -7.50 5.16 1.47
N LEU A 56 -8.16 4.06 1.53
CA LEU A 56 -8.72 3.37 0.37
C LEU A 56 -10.13 3.94 0.00
#